data_0a80eaca8483045838f328b96575cf41
#
_entry.id   0a80eaca8483045838f328b96575cf41
#
_cell.length_a   1.000
_cell.length_b   1.000
_cell.length_c   1.000
_cell.angle_alpha   90.00
_cell.angle_beta   90.00
_cell.angle_gamma   90.00
#
_symmetry.space_group_name_H-M   'P 1'
#
loop_
_entity.id
_entity.type
_entity.pdbx_description
1 polymer ?
#
loop_
_entity_poly.entity_id
_entity_poly.type
_entity_poly.pdbx_seq_one_letter_code
_entity_poly.pdbx_strand_id
1 'polypeptide(L)'
;MVLPSRSSLKDVLSKKPDGIFFSNGPGDPSSVSEGIDLAKSLIEYGEIPMFGICLGHQIFGLALGGSTYKLPFGHRGLNHPCGENNKIEITSQNHGFSIDPNSLSKDIVRITHYNLNDNTVAGLEVYKKPIFSVQYHPEAGPGPHDSDYLFKKFVSLMLERCWHIVFLWFDNYIWYLFFLEVLDHRRFPEVNRFFERKPWGYNKYYGFYF
;
A
#
# COMPACT_ATOMS: atom_id res chain seq x y z
N MET A 1 -15.14 0.98 -0.01
CA MET A 1 -15.75 1.51 1.25
C MET A 1 -14.73 2.42 1.90
N VAL A 2 -15.14 3.52 2.49
CA VAL A 2 -14.27 4.42 3.26
C VAL A 2 -14.62 4.25 4.73
N LEU A 3 -13.60 4.15 5.58
CA LEU A 3 -13.72 4.04 7.02
C LEU A 3 -12.96 5.19 7.69
N PRO A 4 -13.45 5.75 8.81
CA PRO A 4 -12.71 6.73 9.59
C PRO A 4 -11.42 6.15 10.20
N SER A 5 -10.39 6.98 10.39
CA SER A 5 -9.11 6.58 11.02
C SER A 5 -9.28 5.97 12.42
N ARG A 6 -10.32 6.37 13.14
CA ARG A 6 -10.70 5.86 14.48
C ARG A 6 -11.47 4.54 14.49
N SER A 7 -11.60 3.87 13.33
CA SER A 7 -12.26 2.56 13.26
C SER A 7 -11.43 1.51 14.01
N SER A 8 -12.11 0.59 14.68
CA SER A 8 -11.43 -0.53 15.35
C SER A 8 -11.02 -1.61 14.34
N LEU A 9 -10.04 -2.46 14.72
CA LEU A 9 -9.67 -3.64 13.95
C LEU A 9 -10.90 -4.51 13.62
N LYS A 10 -11.81 -4.68 14.59
CA LYS A 10 -13.05 -5.46 14.42
C LYS A 10 -13.97 -4.85 13.35
N ASP A 11 -14.09 -3.51 13.33
CA ASP A 11 -14.90 -2.82 12.33
C ASP A 11 -14.35 -3.08 10.92
N VAL A 12 -13.03 -2.97 10.76
CA VAL A 12 -12.35 -3.24 9.49
C VAL A 12 -12.55 -4.69 9.05
N LEU A 13 -12.23 -5.66 9.91
CA LEU A 13 -12.32 -7.09 9.59
C LEU A 13 -13.78 -7.54 9.32
N SER A 14 -14.78 -6.90 9.97
CA SER A 14 -16.20 -7.18 9.72
C SER A 14 -16.63 -6.91 8.28
N LYS A 15 -15.88 -6.07 7.55
CA LYS A 15 -16.14 -5.74 6.14
C LYS A 15 -15.51 -6.75 5.17
N LYS A 16 -14.72 -7.71 5.68
CA LYS A 16 -14.02 -8.73 4.88
C LYS A 16 -13.27 -8.11 3.69
N PRO A 17 -12.35 -7.16 3.93
CA PRO A 17 -11.66 -6.50 2.83
C PRO A 17 -10.64 -7.44 2.17
N ASP A 18 -10.50 -7.35 0.86
CA ASP A 18 -9.43 -8.04 0.10
C ASP A 18 -8.10 -7.32 0.24
N GLY A 19 -8.12 -6.01 0.44
CA GLY A 19 -6.97 -5.17 0.72
C GLY A 19 -7.36 -3.90 1.47
N ILE A 20 -6.39 -3.27 2.13
CA ILE A 20 -6.58 -2.06 2.92
C ILE A 20 -5.65 -0.97 2.41
N PHE A 21 -6.22 0.19 2.12
CA PHE A 21 -5.48 1.34 1.63
C PHE A 21 -5.49 2.46 2.68
N PHE A 22 -4.30 2.86 3.11
CA PHE A 22 -4.10 4.02 3.96
C PHE A 22 -3.81 5.24 3.08
N SER A 23 -4.80 6.14 3.00
CA SER A 23 -4.73 7.31 2.12
C SER A 23 -3.71 8.34 2.62
N ASN A 24 -3.44 9.30 1.75
CA ASN A 24 -2.78 10.55 2.12
C ASN A 24 -3.68 11.40 3.02
N GLY A 25 -3.08 12.38 3.68
CA GLY A 25 -3.76 13.35 4.54
C GLY A 25 -2.81 14.45 5.00
N PRO A 26 -3.33 15.53 5.60
CA PRO A 26 -2.54 16.64 6.10
C PRO A 26 -2.08 16.42 7.54
N GLY A 27 -1.11 17.20 7.97
CA GLY A 27 -0.74 17.37 9.36
C GLY A 27 0.46 16.55 9.83
N ASP A 28 0.63 16.48 11.13
CA ASP A 28 1.66 15.70 11.80
C ASP A 28 1.19 14.25 11.97
N PRO A 29 1.92 13.27 11.42
CA PRO A 29 1.52 11.87 11.52
C PRO A 29 1.42 11.38 12.98
N SER A 30 2.21 11.92 13.89
CA SER A 30 2.18 11.53 15.31
C SER A 30 0.89 11.94 16.03
N SER A 31 0.14 12.89 15.47
CA SER A 31 -1.16 13.32 16.03
C SER A 31 -2.32 12.38 15.67
N VAL A 32 -2.10 11.39 14.80
CA VAL A 32 -3.13 10.44 14.33
C VAL A 32 -3.01 9.12 15.10
N SER A 33 -3.09 9.18 16.44
CA SER A 33 -2.86 8.04 17.34
C SER A 33 -3.75 6.83 17.01
N GLU A 34 -5.04 7.05 16.78
CA GLU A 34 -5.98 5.96 16.47
C GLU A 34 -5.66 5.28 15.14
N GLY A 35 -5.20 6.05 14.16
CA GLY A 35 -4.75 5.51 12.86
C GLY A 35 -3.47 4.68 13.00
N ILE A 36 -2.54 5.10 13.87
CA ILE A 36 -1.31 4.36 14.19
C ILE A 36 -1.65 3.04 14.89
N ASP A 37 -2.52 3.07 15.89
CA ASP A 37 -2.93 1.88 16.64
C ASP A 37 -3.68 0.88 15.75
N LEU A 38 -4.54 1.37 14.87
CA LEU A 38 -5.21 0.54 13.87
C LEU A 38 -4.21 -0.08 12.90
N ALA A 39 -3.27 0.71 12.36
CA ALA A 39 -2.24 0.21 11.46
C ALA A 39 -1.37 -0.86 12.14
N LYS A 40 -0.97 -0.65 13.40
CA LYS A 40 -0.23 -1.63 14.19
C LYS A 40 -1.00 -2.94 14.33
N SER A 41 -2.27 -2.88 14.73
CA SER A 41 -3.12 -4.06 14.87
C SER A 41 -3.31 -4.81 13.55
N LEU A 42 -3.45 -4.10 12.42
CA LEU A 42 -3.57 -4.69 11.10
C LEU A 42 -2.24 -5.30 10.61
N ILE A 43 -1.11 -4.65 10.90
CA ILE A 43 0.22 -5.18 10.62
C ILE A 43 0.49 -6.46 11.44
N GLU A 44 0.10 -6.49 12.72
CA GLU A 44 0.21 -7.68 13.56
C GLU A 44 -0.66 -8.83 13.03
N TYR A 45 -1.89 -8.53 12.63
CA TYR A 45 -2.78 -9.49 11.97
C TYR A 45 -2.16 -10.06 10.69
N GLY A 46 -1.57 -9.23 9.84
CA GLY A 46 -0.63 -9.59 8.79
C GLY A 46 -1.15 -10.34 7.57
N GLU A 47 -2.43 -10.67 7.49
CA GLU A 47 -2.99 -11.50 6.42
C GLU A 47 -3.56 -10.70 5.24
N ILE A 48 -3.82 -9.41 5.45
CA ILE A 48 -4.48 -8.56 4.46
C ILE A 48 -3.44 -7.68 3.76
N PRO A 49 -3.39 -7.65 2.42
CA PRO A 49 -2.56 -6.71 1.69
C PRO A 49 -2.86 -5.27 2.10
N MET A 50 -1.79 -4.50 2.34
CA MET A 50 -1.91 -3.11 2.74
C MET A 50 -1.03 -2.21 1.89
N PHE A 51 -1.56 -1.07 1.47
CA PHE A 51 -0.82 -0.04 0.76
C PHE A 51 -1.03 1.32 1.42
N GLY A 52 0.05 2.05 1.72
CA GLY A 52 0.03 3.37 2.33
C GLY A 52 0.64 4.44 1.43
N ILE A 53 -0.03 5.59 1.30
CA ILE A 53 0.44 6.75 0.53
C ILE A 53 0.62 7.96 1.44
N CYS A 54 1.75 8.65 1.34
CA CYS A 54 2.09 9.90 2.01
C CYS A 54 1.89 9.82 3.53
N LEU A 55 0.80 10.34 4.09
CA LEU A 55 0.48 10.20 5.51
C LEU A 55 0.32 8.73 5.90
N GLY A 56 -0.31 7.90 5.06
CA GLY A 56 -0.43 6.46 5.28
C GLY A 56 0.92 5.74 5.36
N HIS A 57 1.91 6.18 4.58
CA HIS A 57 3.29 5.71 4.69
C HIS A 57 3.93 6.07 6.03
N GLN A 58 3.75 7.32 6.48
CA GLN A 58 4.28 7.78 7.77
C GLN A 58 3.63 7.05 8.94
N ILE A 59 2.32 6.79 8.87
CA ILE A 59 1.59 5.99 9.86
C ILE A 59 2.15 4.55 9.91
N PHE A 60 2.46 3.93 8.77
CA PHE A 60 3.09 2.61 8.77
C PHE A 60 4.47 2.65 9.45
N GLY A 61 5.28 3.66 9.18
CA GLY A 61 6.56 3.84 9.86
C GLY A 61 6.43 3.90 11.38
N LEU A 62 5.48 4.70 11.88
CA LEU A 62 5.18 4.82 13.30
C LEU A 62 4.62 3.51 13.90
N ALA A 63 3.68 2.85 13.21
CA ALA A 63 3.09 1.58 13.63
C ALA A 63 4.12 0.44 13.70
N LEU A 64 5.19 0.51 12.91
CA LEU A 64 6.32 -0.41 12.93
C LEU A 64 7.38 -0.07 13.99
N GLY A 65 7.09 0.91 14.86
CA GLY A 65 7.97 1.33 15.95
C GLY A 65 9.03 2.36 15.56
N GLY A 66 8.97 2.88 14.35
CA GLY A 66 9.82 3.97 13.89
C GLY A 66 9.39 5.33 14.43
N SER A 67 10.12 6.37 14.03
CA SER A 67 9.82 7.76 14.35
C SER A 67 9.76 8.61 13.08
N THR A 68 9.09 9.75 13.18
CA THR A 68 9.04 10.75 12.11
C THR A 68 9.63 12.06 12.59
N TYR A 69 10.13 12.85 11.65
CA TYR A 69 10.66 14.18 11.93
C TYR A 69 10.16 15.19 10.91
N LYS A 70 10.06 16.44 11.33
CA LYS A 70 9.67 17.53 10.46
C LYS A 70 10.84 17.97 9.59
N LEU A 71 10.64 18.01 8.29
CA LEU A 71 11.61 18.53 7.34
C LEU A 71 11.67 20.07 7.44
N PRO A 72 12.85 20.70 7.28
CA PRO A 72 12.97 22.15 7.32
C PRO A 72 12.08 22.87 6.31
N PHE A 73 11.99 22.34 5.08
CA PHE A 73 11.19 22.93 3.99
C PHE A 73 10.07 22.02 3.51
N GLY A 74 10.17 20.71 3.75
CA GLY A 74 9.29 19.69 3.18
C GLY A 74 9.52 19.50 1.66
N HIS A 75 8.84 18.51 1.09
CA HIS A 75 8.88 18.26 -0.35
C HIS A 75 7.55 18.66 -0.99
N ARG A 76 7.61 19.53 -2.00
CA ARG A 76 6.45 20.01 -2.77
C ARG A 76 6.85 20.17 -4.22
N GLY A 77 6.24 19.40 -5.12
CA GLY A 77 6.52 19.45 -6.55
C GLY A 77 6.22 18.16 -7.26
N LEU A 78 6.25 18.21 -8.59
CA LEU A 78 5.93 17.08 -9.48
C LEU A 78 7.19 16.46 -10.11
N ASN A 79 8.36 16.77 -9.63
CA ASN A 79 9.64 16.44 -10.26
C ASN A 79 10.72 15.94 -9.29
N HIS A 80 10.30 15.32 -8.20
CA HIS A 80 11.23 14.74 -7.24
C HIS A 80 11.65 13.34 -7.69
N PRO A 81 12.95 13.09 -7.92
CA PRO A 81 13.44 11.76 -8.25
C PRO A 81 13.46 10.89 -6.99
N CYS A 82 12.84 9.73 -7.06
CA CYS A 82 12.91 8.70 -6.03
C CYS A 82 13.41 7.39 -6.64
N GLY A 83 14.09 6.59 -5.86
CA GLY A 83 14.54 5.30 -6.38
C GLY A 83 15.37 4.46 -5.42
N GLU A 84 15.63 3.24 -5.88
CA GLU A 84 16.53 2.27 -5.28
C GLU A 84 17.25 1.51 -6.42
N ASN A 85 18.52 1.13 -6.22
CA ASN A 85 19.22 0.14 -7.06
C ASN A 85 19.15 0.38 -8.58
N ASN A 86 19.52 1.58 -9.03
CA ASN A 86 19.56 1.99 -10.43
C ASN A 86 18.19 2.19 -11.13
N LYS A 87 17.08 2.10 -10.41
CA LYS A 87 15.77 2.48 -10.92
C LYS A 87 15.37 3.81 -10.31
N ILE A 88 15.10 4.79 -11.16
CA ILE A 88 14.66 6.13 -10.76
C ILE A 88 13.25 6.35 -11.30
N GLU A 89 12.42 6.93 -10.47
CA GLU A 89 11.05 7.34 -10.78
C GLU A 89 10.92 8.84 -10.49
N ILE A 90 10.28 9.57 -11.38
CA ILE A 90 9.89 10.94 -11.12
C ILE A 90 8.57 10.92 -10.37
N THR A 91 8.52 11.64 -9.25
CA THR A 91 7.38 11.53 -8.32
C THR A 91 6.79 12.89 -7.98
N SER A 92 5.49 12.87 -7.67
CA SER A 92 4.76 14.00 -7.10
C SER A 92 4.86 13.95 -5.58
N GLN A 93 5.23 15.05 -4.94
CA GLN A 93 5.41 15.12 -3.49
C GLN A 93 4.70 16.32 -2.89
N ASN A 94 4.07 16.14 -1.74
CA ASN A 94 3.49 17.22 -0.94
C ASN A 94 3.42 16.80 0.54
N HIS A 95 4.56 16.90 1.24
CA HIS A 95 4.63 16.53 2.65
C HIS A 95 5.66 17.36 3.40
N GLY A 96 5.49 17.49 4.71
CA GLY A 96 6.38 18.22 5.62
C GLY A 96 7.12 17.32 6.62
N PHE A 97 6.81 16.04 6.68
CA PHE A 97 7.42 15.07 7.58
C PHE A 97 8.02 13.90 6.81
N SER A 98 9.04 13.26 7.37
CA SER A 98 9.66 12.05 6.84
C SER A 98 9.91 11.06 7.97
N ILE A 99 10.03 9.77 7.62
CA ILE A 99 10.39 8.70 8.56
C ILE A 99 11.92 8.75 8.77
N ASP A 100 12.36 8.62 10.04
CA ASP A 100 13.77 8.44 10.35
C ASP A 100 14.21 7.01 10.00
N PRO A 101 15.11 6.81 9.02
CA PRO A 101 15.56 5.48 8.62
C PRO A 101 16.25 4.71 9.75
N ASN A 102 16.88 5.42 10.71
CA ASN A 102 17.59 4.80 11.82
C ASN A 102 16.67 4.27 12.92
N SER A 103 15.42 4.71 12.93
CA SER A 103 14.41 4.25 13.89
C SER A 103 13.73 2.94 13.49
N LEU A 104 13.90 2.49 12.25
CA LEU A 104 13.27 1.29 11.72
C LEU A 104 14.13 0.04 11.96
N SER A 105 13.49 -1.05 12.38
CA SER A 105 14.14 -2.35 12.47
C SER A 105 14.39 -2.96 11.08
N LYS A 106 15.65 -3.14 10.72
CA LYS A 106 16.08 -3.74 9.44
C LYS A 106 15.67 -5.21 9.28
N ASP A 107 15.32 -5.88 10.37
CA ASP A 107 14.83 -7.26 10.33
C ASP A 107 13.33 -7.36 9.98
N ILE A 108 12.60 -6.26 10.13
CA ILE A 108 11.16 -6.18 9.93
C ILE A 108 10.83 -5.43 8.65
N VAL A 109 11.58 -4.39 8.32
CA VAL A 109 11.26 -3.42 7.27
C VAL A 109 12.42 -3.25 6.32
N ARG A 110 12.12 -3.27 5.02
CA ARG A 110 13.03 -2.83 3.97
C ARG A 110 12.63 -1.43 3.49
N ILE A 111 13.59 -0.53 3.40
CA ILE A 111 13.41 0.73 2.67
C ILE A 111 13.55 0.42 1.19
N THR A 112 12.53 0.76 0.40
CA THR A 112 12.45 0.42 -1.02
C THR A 112 12.74 1.61 -1.93
N HIS A 113 12.59 2.82 -1.43
CA HIS A 113 12.83 4.05 -2.19
C HIS A 113 13.41 5.13 -1.27
N TYR A 114 14.32 5.91 -1.82
CA TYR A 114 14.82 7.15 -1.24
C TYR A 114 14.51 8.31 -2.16
N ASN A 115 14.25 9.49 -1.62
CA ASN A 115 14.31 10.73 -2.38
C ASN A 115 15.78 11.03 -2.70
N LEU A 116 16.12 11.11 -3.99
CA LEU A 116 17.51 11.22 -4.42
C LEU A 116 18.08 12.64 -4.26
N ASN A 117 17.27 13.61 -3.87
CA ASN A 117 17.76 14.96 -3.58
C ASN A 117 18.40 15.05 -2.19
N ASP A 118 17.88 14.30 -1.19
CA ASP A 118 18.29 14.45 0.20
C ASP A 118 18.36 13.13 0.99
N ASN A 119 18.16 12.00 0.33
CA ASN A 119 18.17 10.65 0.91
C ASN A 119 17.11 10.41 2.00
N THR A 120 16.01 11.17 2.02
CA THR A 120 14.88 10.87 2.89
C THR A 120 14.16 9.59 2.44
N VAL A 121 13.57 8.88 3.41
CA VAL A 121 12.83 7.64 3.12
C VAL A 121 11.61 7.95 2.26
N ALA A 122 11.50 7.28 1.12
CA ALA A 122 10.41 7.47 0.16
C ALA A 122 9.58 6.22 -0.10
N GLY A 123 9.95 5.06 0.47
CA GLY A 123 9.16 3.84 0.38
C GLY A 123 9.60 2.78 1.36
N LEU A 124 8.63 1.96 1.80
CA LEU A 124 8.83 0.87 2.75
C LEU A 124 8.12 -0.40 2.26
N GLU A 125 8.66 -1.55 2.67
CA GLU A 125 8.06 -2.86 2.53
C GLU A 125 8.30 -3.69 3.80
N VAL A 126 7.27 -4.38 4.30
CA VAL A 126 7.37 -5.24 5.48
C VAL A 126 7.74 -6.65 5.05
N TYR A 127 8.82 -7.20 5.62
CA TYR A 127 9.24 -8.56 5.27
C TYR A 127 8.15 -9.59 5.59
N LYS A 128 7.97 -10.54 4.67
CA LYS A 128 7.04 -11.67 4.80
C LYS A 128 5.56 -11.28 4.99
N LYS A 129 5.21 -10.02 4.74
CA LYS A 129 3.83 -9.55 4.78
C LYS A 129 3.51 -8.77 3.49
N PRO A 130 2.29 -8.84 2.97
CA PRO A 130 1.91 -8.13 1.75
C PRO A 130 1.63 -6.63 2.05
N ILE A 131 2.60 -5.95 2.65
CA ILE A 131 2.45 -4.57 3.15
C ILE A 131 3.57 -3.71 2.59
N PHE A 132 3.20 -2.64 1.90
CA PHE A 132 4.15 -1.65 1.37
C PHE A 132 3.57 -0.24 1.37
N SER A 133 4.44 0.75 1.25
CA SER A 133 4.01 2.15 1.24
C SER A 133 5.01 3.05 0.54
N VAL A 134 4.53 4.22 0.09
CA VAL A 134 5.36 5.26 -0.53
C VAL A 134 5.02 6.63 0.03
N GLN A 135 6.04 7.49 0.16
CA GLN A 135 5.91 8.85 0.69
C GLN A 135 5.31 9.82 -0.34
N TYR A 136 5.47 9.52 -1.61
CA TYR A 136 5.01 10.33 -2.73
C TYR A 136 3.59 9.94 -3.16
N HIS A 137 3.06 10.63 -4.17
CA HIS A 137 1.69 10.53 -4.64
C HIS A 137 1.64 9.89 -6.04
N PRO A 138 1.59 8.55 -6.15
CA PRO A 138 1.44 7.87 -7.45
C PRO A 138 0.09 8.13 -8.11
N GLU A 139 -0.90 8.62 -7.35
CA GLU A 139 -2.23 8.97 -7.84
C GLU A 139 -2.33 10.38 -8.45
N ALA A 140 -1.25 11.17 -8.40
CA ALA A 140 -1.30 12.58 -8.76
C ALA A 140 -1.63 12.81 -10.24
N GLY A 141 -2.63 13.59 -10.49
CA GLY A 141 -3.05 14.02 -11.83
C GLY A 141 -3.47 15.50 -11.84
N PRO A 142 -2.74 16.39 -12.59
CA PRO A 142 -1.58 16.08 -13.42
C PRO A 142 -0.32 15.74 -12.60
N GLY A 143 0.52 14.86 -13.15
CA GLY A 143 1.76 14.44 -12.51
C GLY A 143 2.47 13.35 -13.30
N PRO A 144 3.64 12.90 -12.84
CA PRO A 144 4.33 11.77 -13.42
C PRO A 144 3.59 10.44 -13.17
N HIS A 145 3.71 9.52 -14.12
CA HIS A 145 3.05 8.21 -14.08
C HIS A 145 4.02 7.04 -13.89
N ASP A 146 5.26 7.31 -13.54
CA ASP A 146 6.32 6.30 -13.40
C ASP A 146 5.96 5.24 -12.34
N SER A 147 5.15 5.63 -11.37
CA SER A 147 4.78 4.81 -10.21
C SER A 147 3.40 4.15 -10.31
N ASP A 148 2.72 4.22 -11.46
CA ASP A 148 1.38 3.60 -11.66
C ASP A 148 1.38 2.09 -11.38
N TYR A 149 2.53 1.42 -11.53
CA TYR A 149 2.69 0.00 -11.27
C TYR A 149 2.41 -0.38 -9.81
N LEU A 150 2.51 0.55 -8.85
CA LEU A 150 2.23 0.31 -7.43
C LEU A 150 0.77 -0.09 -7.20
N PHE A 151 -0.16 0.50 -7.94
CA PHE A 151 -1.57 0.09 -7.88
C PHE A 151 -1.77 -1.31 -8.45
N LYS A 152 -1.07 -1.65 -9.54
CA LYS A 152 -1.09 -3.01 -10.10
C LYS A 152 -0.51 -4.02 -9.11
N LYS A 153 0.62 -3.68 -8.45
CA LYS A 153 1.21 -4.49 -7.37
C LYS A 153 0.18 -4.74 -6.26
N PHE A 154 -0.51 -3.71 -5.79
CA PHE A 154 -1.50 -3.85 -4.72
C PHE A 154 -2.66 -4.77 -5.13
N VAL A 155 -3.20 -4.59 -6.35
CA VAL A 155 -4.23 -5.48 -6.90
C VAL A 155 -3.75 -6.92 -7.01
N SER A 156 -2.54 -7.15 -7.50
CA SER A 156 -1.96 -8.50 -7.58
C SER A 156 -1.88 -9.18 -6.22
N LEU A 157 -1.44 -8.46 -5.18
CA LEU A 157 -1.39 -9.00 -3.81
C LEU A 157 -2.79 -9.39 -3.29
N MET A 158 -3.83 -8.61 -3.60
CA MET A 158 -5.21 -8.96 -3.25
C MET A 158 -5.69 -10.22 -3.97
N LEU A 159 -5.36 -10.35 -5.26
CA LEU A 159 -5.72 -11.54 -6.04
C LEU A 159 -4.99 -12.79 -5.54
N GLU A 160 -3.69 -12.70 -5.25
CA GLU A 160 -2.90 -13.80 -4.68
C GLU A 160 -3.51 -14.32 -3.37
N ARG A 161 -3.95 -13.41 -2.50
CA ARG A 161 -4.65 -13.81 -1.26
C ARG A 161 -5.95 -14.57 -1.53
N CYS A 162 -6.75 -14.14 -2.50
CA CYS A 162 -7.96 -14.84 -2.90
C CYS A 162 -7.66 -16.27 -3.40
N TRP A 163 -6.58 -16.44 -4.16
CA TRP A 163 -6.15 -17.75 -4.64
C TRP A 163 -5.71 -18.67 -3.50
N HIS A 164 -4.97 -18.20 -2.52
CA HIS A 164 -4.58 -19.01 -1.36
C HIS A 164 -5.79 -19.52 -0.57
N ILE A 165 -6.83 -18.73 -0.43
CA ILE A 165 -8.08 -19.17 0.23
C ILE A 165 -8.78 -20.26 -0.58
N VAL A 166 -8.82 -20.15 -1.89
CA VAL A 166 -9.42 -21.17 -2.78
C VAL A 166 -8.59 -22.47 -2.72
N PHE A 167 -7.26 -22.38 -2.67
CA PHE A 167 -6.39 -23.56 -2.57
C PHE A 167 -6.48 -24.30 -1.24
N LEU A 168 -6.67 -23.63 -0.12
CA LEU A 168 -6.86 -24.27 1.19
C LEU A 168 -8.20 -25.01 1.33
N TRP A 169 -9.20 -24.70 0.48
CA TRP A 169 -10.50 -25.37 0.49
C TRP A 169 -10.55 -26.67 -0.32
N PHE A 170 -9.53 -26.93 -1.15
CA PHE A 170 -9.48 -28.08 -2.04
C PHE A 170 -8.29 -29.01 -1.75
N ASP A 171 -8.13 -29.44 -0.51
CA ASP A 171 -7.21 -30.53 -0.19
C ASP A 171 -7.72 -31.85 -0.78
N ASN A 172 -6.86 -32.46 -1.63
CA ASN A 172 -6.93 -33.81 -2.15
C ASN A 172 -7.92 -34.10 -3.31
N TYR A 173 -7.60 -33.85 -4.53
CA TYR A 173 -7.93 -34.65 -5.74
C TYR A 173 -8.20 -33.91 -7.07
N ILE A 174 -8.23 -32.57 -7.14
CA ILE A 174 -8.64 -31.87 -8.38
C ILE A 174 -7.61 -30.84 -8.88
N TRP A 175 -6.33 -31.02 -8.58
CA TRP A 175 -5.28 -30.05 -8.91
C TRP A 175 -5.09 -29.79 -10.41
N TYR A 176 -5.26 -30.82 -11.24
CA TYR A 176 -4.91 -30.72 -12.67
C TYR A 176 -6.02 -30.12 -13.54
N LEU A 177 -7.27 -30.37 -13.22
CA LEU A 177 -8.41 -29.90 -14.02
C LEU A 177 -8.75 -28.43 -13.71
N PHE A 178 -8.60 -28.00 -12.46
CA PHE A 178 -8.91 -26.63 -12.07
C PHE A 178 -7.90 -25.61 -12.59
N PHE A 179 -6.63 -25.99 -12.68
CA PHE A 179 -5.58 -25.14 -13.25
C PHE A 179 -5.78 -24.87 -14.75
N LEU A 180 -6.31 -25.81 -15.48
CA LEU A 180 -6.65 -25.66 -16.91
C LEU A 180 -7.97 -24.87 -17.12
N GLU A 181 -8.96 -25.02 -16.23
CA GLU A 181 -10.23 -24.30 -16.34
C GLU A 181 -10.15 -22.82 -15.94
N VAL A 182 -9.27 -22.48 -15.02
CA VAL A 182 -9.04 -21.07 -14.61
C VAL A 182 -8.24 -20.29 -15.64
N LEU A 183 -7.44 -20.95 -16.46
CA LEU A 183 -6.77 -20.33 -17.60
C LEU A 183 -7.72 -20.12 -18.81
N ASP A 184 -8.93 -20.71 -18.80
CA ASP A 184 -9.95 -20.36 -19.79
C ASP A 184 -10.71 -19.09 -19.37
N HIS A 185 -10.18 -17.96 -19.79
CA HIS A 185 -10.74 -16.62 -19.59
C HIS A 185 -12.23 -16.46 -19.97
N ARG A 186 -12.81 -17.43 -20.67
CA ARG A 186 -14.23 -17.42 -21.09
C ARG A 186 -15.20 -17.86 -19.99
N ARG A 187 -14.73 -18.53 -18.95
CA ARG A 187 -15.57 -19.10 -17.89
C ARG A 187 -15.75 -18.17 -16.66
N PHE A 188 -14.89 -17.15 -16.52
CA PHE A 188 -15.00 -16.14 -15.48
C PHE A 188 -15.02 -14.72 -16.08
N PRO A 189 -16.18 -14.30 -16.65
CA PRO A 189 -16.31 -12.97 -17.29
C PRO A 189 -16.11 -11.80 -16.32
N GLU A 190 -16.21 -12.02 -15.02
CA GLU A 190 -15.99 -10.99 -14.00
C GLU A 190 -14.52 -10.67 -13.79
N VAL A 191 -13.63 -11.66 -13.95
CA VAL A 191 -12.17 -11.45 -13.92
C VAL A 191 -11.74 -10.67 -15.17
N ASN A 192 -12.29 -11.01 -16.34
CA ASN A 192 -12.05 -10.24 -17.58
C ASN A 192 -12.60 -8.80 -17.49
N ARG A 193 -13.76 -8.58 -16.87
CA ARG A 193 -14.27 -7.21 -16.67
C ARG A 193 -13.37 -6.37 -15.79
N PHE A 194 -12.59 -6.98 -14.92
CA PHE A 194 -11.59 -6.29 -14.08
C PHE A 194 -10.37 -5.83 -14.90
N PHE A 195 -9.94 -6.62 -15.90
CA PHE A 195 -8.79 -6.30 -16.76
C PHE A 195 -9.16 -5.52 -18.05
N GLU A 196 -10.37 -5.67 -18.56
CA GLU A 196 -10.82 -5.01 -19.80
C GLU A 196 -11.41 -3.61 -19.61
N ARG A 197 -11.74 -3.22 -18.39
CA ARG A 197 -12.18 -1.86 -18.12
C ARG A 197 -10.99 -0.91 -18.18
N LYS A 198 -11.04 -0.07 -19.19
CA LYS A 198 -10.11 1.01 -19.50
C LYS A 198 -9.59 1.70 -18.23
N PRO A 199 -8.34 2.20 -18.24
CA PRO A 199 -7.78 2.93 -17.12
C PRO A 199 -8.73 4.06 -16.72
N TRP A 200 -9.03 4.12 -15.41
CA TRP A 200 -9.68 5.26 -14.76
C TRP A 200 -11.22 5.37 -14.84
N GLY A 201 -11.94 4.28 -14.87
CA GLY A 201 -13.33 4.28 -14.40
C GLY A 201 -13.37 3.95 -12.90
N TYR A 202 -13.86 4.88 -12.10
CA TYR A 202 -14.05 4.75 -10.65
C TYR A 202 -14.64 3.40 -10.26
N ASN A 203 -13.84 2.52 -9.65
CA ASN A 203 -14.32 1.30 -9.01
C ASN A 203 -13.76 1.23 -7.58
N LYS A 204 -14.68 1.09 -6.68
CA LYS A 204 -14.63 0.90 -5.22
C LYS A 204 -13.26 0.46 -4.65
N TYR A 205 -12.39 1.42 -4.40
CA TYR A 205 -11.23 1.22 -3.53
C TYR A 205 -11.65 1.47 -2.08
N TYR A 206 -11.18 0.64 -1.19
CA TYR A 206 -11.38 0.85 0.24
C TYR A 206 -10.21 1.68 0.75
N GLY A 207 -10.47 2.89 1.18
CA GLY A 207 -9.44 3.81 1.67
C GLY A 207 -9.85 4.45 3.01
N PHE A 208 -8.85 4.75 3.83
CA PHE A 208 -9.00 5.60 5.00
C PHE A 208 -8.63 7.03 4.60
N TYR A 209 -9.48 8.00 4.91
CA TYR A 209 -9.19 9.42 4.82
C TYR A 209 -8.92 9.95 6.22
N PHE A 210 -7.86 10.71 6.36
CA PHE A 210 -7.43 11.37 7.59
C PHE A 210 -7.75 12.86 7.55
#